data_896f4c6aafeaca612b35ef716d0d5a3d
#
_entry.id   896f4c6aafeaca612b35ef716d0d5a3d
#
_cell.length_a   1.000
_cell.length_b   1.000
_cell.length_c   1.000
_cell.angle_alpha   90.00
_cell.angle_beta   90.00
_cell.angle_gamma   90.00
#
_symmetry.space_group_name_H-M   'P 1'
#
loop_
_entity.id
_entity.type
_entity.pdbx_description
1 polymer ?
#
loop_
_entity_poly.entity_id
_entity_poly.type
_entity_poly.pdbx_seq_one_letter_code
_entity_poly.pdbx_strand_id
1 'polypeptide(L)'
;MEHDMNFDEMSEKEIWDIANQIMNNLMEASTKTDHGNHVKDFTDRAKTIVTKEHLEKICKHYQTEKGTCLHREPLAVLRRPDSASVIWKQFCSEVNGEYVAEIVLVYQNNRYLVDHAMVF
;
A
#
# COMPACT_ATOMS: atom_id res chain seq x y z
N MET A 1 -9.65 -28.93 2.82
CA MET A 1 -9.13 -28.23 1.76
C MET A 1 -9.14 -26.75 2.05
N GLU A 2 -8.14 -26.22 1.68
CA GLU A 2 -8.03 -24.84 1.74
C GLU A 2 -8.66 -24.26 0.51
N HIS A 3 -9.41 -23.29 0.66
CA HIS A 3 -9.91 -22.66 -0.53
C HIS A 3 -9.19 -21.36 -0.71
N ASP A 4 -8.89 -21.07 -1.93
CA ASP A 4 -8.19 -19.86 -2.26
C ASP A 4 -9.14 -18.70 -2.13
N MET A 5 -8.61 -17.61 -1.62
CA MET A 5 -9.36 -16.38 -1.61
C MET A 5 -9.42 -15.85 -3.04
N ASN A 6 -10.62 -15.64 -3.53
CA ASN A 6 -10.85 -15.16 -4.88
C ASN A 6 -11.36 -13.72 -4.81
N PHE A 7 -10.48 -12.78 -5.18
CA PHE A 7 -10.82 -11.37 -5.11
C PHE A 7 -11.98 -10.99 -6.04
N ASP A 8 -12.18 -11.74 -7.12
CA ASP A 8 -13.30 -11.49 -8.02
C ASP A 8 -14.64 -11.61 -7.32
N GLU A 9 -14.70 -12.40 -6.24
CA GLU A 9 -15.94 -12.66 -5.52
C GLU A 9 -16.15 -11.72 -4.34
N MET A 10 -15.19 -10.89 -4.04
CA MET A 10 -15.30 -9.93 -2.95
C MET A 10 -15.99 -8.65 -3.46
N SER A 11 -16.74 -7.99 -2.58
CA SER A 11 -17.29 -6.69 -2.93
C SER A 11 -16.19 -5.64 -2.92
N GLU A 12 -16.38 -4.55 -3.65
CA GLU A 12 -15.44 -3.44 -3.62
C GLU A 12 -15.34 -2.86 -2.21
N LYS A 13 -16.46 -2.79 -1.50
CA LYS A 13 -16.45 -2.27 -0.14
C LYS A 13 -15.53 -3.08 0.78
N GLU A 14 -15.59 -4.41 0.68
CA GLU A 14 -14.72 -5.27 1.48
C GLU A 14 -13.26 -5.00 1.17
N ILE A 15 -12.92 -4.86 -0.11
CA ILE A 15 -11.56 -4.60 -0.52
C ILE A 15 -11.10 -3.22 -0.03
N TRP A 16 -11.96 -2.19 -0.17
CA TRP A 16 -11.64 -0.85 0.31
C TRP A 16 -11.39 -0.84 1.83
N ASP A 17 -12.21 -1.55 2.60
CA ASP A 17 -12.04 -1.60 4.05
C ASP A 17 -10.68 -2.18 4.44
N ILE A 18 -10.29 -3.27 3.79
CA ILE A 18 -8.98 -3.91 4.03
C ILE A 18 -7.86 -2.99 3.58
N ALA A 19 -7.96 -2.47 2.37
CA ALA A 19 -6.92 -1.66 1.76
C ALA A 19 -6.69 -0.36 2.52
N ASN A 20 -7.75 0.28 2.98
CA ASN A 20 -7.62 1.53 3.72
C ASN A 20 -6.90 1.34 5.05
N GLN A 21 -7.18 0.25 5.76
CA GLN A 21 -6.47 -0.04 7.00
C GLN A 21 -4.98 -0.23 6.75
N ILE A 22 -4.66 -1.01 5.72
CA ILE A 22 -3.27 -1.29 5.38
C ILE A 22 -2.56 -0.02 4.93
N MET A 23 -3.20 0.76 4.04
CA MET A 23 -2.57 1.97 3.53
C MET A 23 -2.40 3.03 4.62
N ASN A 24 -3.35 3.16 5.54
CA ASN A 24 -3.20 4.08 6.67
C ASN A 24 -1.94 3.74 7.47
N ASN A 25 -1.71 2.45 7.73
CA ASN A 25 -0.50 2.01 8.42
C ASN A 25 0.76 2.29 7.61
N LEU A 26 0.72 2.03 6.30
CA LEU A 26 1.86 2.29 5.44
C LEU A 26 2.25 3.76 5.43
N MET A 27 1.26 4.64 5.33
CA MET A 27 1.52 6.08 5.29
C MET A 27 2.07 6.60 6.61
N GLU A 28 1.53 6.13 7.73
CA GLU A 28 2.03 6.51 9.03
C GLU A 28 3.46 6.02 9.24
N ALA A 29 3.71 4.76 8.89
CA ALA A 29 5.04 4.18 9.03
C ALA A 29 6.06 4.85 8.11
N SER A 30 5.66 5.23 6.89
CA SER A 30 6.52 5.98 5.97
C SER A 30 6.89 7.34 6.54
N THR A 31 5.92 8.05 7.09
CA THR A 31 6.14 9.38 7.66
C THR A 31 7.16 9.31 8.79
N LYS A 32 7.10 8.26 9.59
CA LYS A 32 8.01 8.05 10.72
C LYS A 32 9.27 7.28 10.34
N THR A 33 9.34 6.81 9.12
CA THR A 33 10.40 5.92 8.63
C THR A 33 10.56 4.70 9.54
N ASP A 34 9.43 4.10 9.90
CA ASP A 34 9.36 2.95 10.79
C ASP A 34 9.28 1.68 9.96
N HIS A 35 10.43 1.11 9.65
CA HIS A 35 10.52 -0.05 8.75
C HIS A 35 9.72 -1.26 9.25
N GLY A 36 9.83 -1.57 10.53
CA GLY A 36 9.14 -2.73 11.10
C GLY A 36 7.63 -2.67 10.87
N ASN A 37 7.02 -1.52 11.13
CA ASN A 37 5.60 -1.35 10.90
C ASN A 37 5.26 -1.21 9.43
N HIS A 38 6.17 -0.62 8.65
CA HIS A 38 5.93 -0.43 7.22
C HIS A 38 5.76 -1.77 6.49
N VAL A 39 6.57 -2.75 6.82
CA VAL A 39 6.58 -4.03 6.10
C VAL A 39 5.81 -5.14 6.81
N LYS A 40 5.13 -4.84 7.92
CA LYS A 40 4.50 -5.91 8.71
C LYS A 40 3.45 -6.70 7.94
N ASP A 41 2.81 -6.08 6.96
CA ASP A 41 1.79 -6.73 6.14
C ASP A 41 2.28 -7.03 4.73
N PHE A 42 3.59 -7.04 4.52
CA PHE A 42 4.17 -7.32 3.21
C PHE A 42 4.38 -8.82 3.01
N THR A 43 4.30 -9.25 1.75
CA THR A 43 4.73 -10.61 1.39
C THR A 43 6.24 -10.71 1.60
N ASP A 44 6.73 -11.95 1.69
CA ASP A 44 8.18 -12.16 1.81
C ASP A 44 8.93 -11.55 0.62
N ARG A 45 8.36 -11.68 -0.58
CA ARG A 45 8.94 -11.07 -1.78
C ARG A 45 9.08 -9.56 -1.63
N ALA A 46 8.01 -8.91 -1.19
CA ALA A 46 8.02 -7.45 -1.03
C ALA A 46 8.99 -7.01 0.06
N LYS A 47 9.11 -7.80 1.14
CA LYS A 47 10.07 -7.50 2.20
C LYS A 47 11.52 -7.52 1.72
N THR A 48 11.85 -8.40 0.77
CA THR A 48 13.21 -8.44 0.24
C THR A 48 13.55 -7.23 -0.60
N ILE A 49 12.53 -6.59 -1.18
CA ILE A 49 12.71 -5.38 -1.99
C ILE A 49 12.79 -4.15 -1.10
N VAL A 50 11.90 -4.07 -0.10
CA VAL A 50 11.81 -2.89 0.78
C VAL A 50 12.56 -3.16 2.07
N THR A 51 13.89 -3.11 2.00
CA THR A 51 14.75 -3.24 3.17
C THR A 51 14.72 -1.94 3.98
N LYS A 52 15.24 -2.00 5.20
CA LYS A 52 15.32 -0.81 6.04
C LYS A 52 16.09 0.33 5.36
N GLU A 53 17.22 -0.01 4.74
CA GLU A 53 18.04 0.97 4.03
C GLU A 53 17.30 1.56 2.84
N HIS A 54 16.61 0.71 2.09
CA HIS A 54 15.82 1.14 0.94
C HIS A 54 14.71 2.09 1.37
N LEU A 55 13.99 1.76 2.44
CA LEU A 55 12.91 2.59 2.95
C LEU A 55 13.43 3.94 3.40
N GLU A 56 14.53 3.96 4.16
CA GLU A 56 15.13 5.21 4.63
C GLU A 56 15.49 6.13 3.48
N LYS A 57 16.08 5.56 2.44
CA LYS A 57 16.50 6.32 1.27
C LYS A 57 15.30 6.88 0.51
N ILE A 58 14.30 6.06 0.27
CA ILE A 58 13.11 6.49 -0.46
C ILE A 58 12.31 7.51 0.33
N CYS A 59 12.14 7.30 1.63
CA CYS A 59 11.39 8.24 2.45
C CYS A 59 12.08 9.59 2.51
N LYS A 60 13.40 9.60 2.63
CA LYS A 60 14.16 10.86 2.65
C LYS A 60 14.00 11.62 1.33
N HIS A 61 14.12 10.89 0.22
CA HIS A 61 13.97 11.49 -1.10
C HIS A 61 12.56 12.05 -1.28
N TYR A 62 11.56 11.25 -0.95
CA TYR A 62 10.17 11.62 -1.10
C TYR A 62 9.81 12.83 -0.23
N GLN A 63 10.23 12.80 1.03
CA GLN A 63 9.91 13.88 1.96
C GLN A 63 10.61 15.19 1.58
N THR A 64 11.79 15.09 1.02
CA THR A 64 12.53 16.26 0.54
C THR A 64 11.81 16.90 -0.64
N GLU A 65 11.30 16.11 -1.55
CA GLU A 65 10.67 16.62 -2.77
C GLU A 65 9.18 16.95 -2.59
N LYS A 66 8.44 16.11 -1.89
CA LYS A 66 6.98 16.23 -1.83
C LYS A 66 6.43 16.54 -0.45
N GLY A 67 7.25 16.41 0.59
CA GLY A 67 6.79 16.61 1.97
C GLY A 67 6.10 15.37 2.50
N THR A 68 5.00 15.57 3.23
CA THR A 68 4.24 14.46 3.80
C THR A 68 2.99 14.18 2.98
N CYS A 69 2.53 12.93 3.07
CA CYS A 69 1.28 12.55 2.43
C CYS A 69 0.12 13.14 3.22
N LEU A 70 -0.79 13.77 2.52
CA LEU A 70 -2.02 14.31 3.09
C LEU A 70 -3.14 13.31 2.84
N HIS A 71 -4.38 13.79 2.68
CA HIS A 71 -5.50 12.89 2.43
C HIS A 71 -5.38 12.23 1.06
N ARG A 72 -6.11 11.16 0.88
CA ARG A 72 -6.21 10.49 -0.41
C ARG A 72 -7.67 10.16 -0.70
N GLU A 73 -7.99 10.08 -1.98
CA GLU A 73 -9.33 9.81 -2.46
C GLU A 73 -9.33 8.50 -3.24
N PRO A 74 -10.30 7.61 -2.99
CA PRO A 74 -10.34 6.34 -3.72
C PRO A 74 -10.60 6.56 -5.20
N LEU A 75 -9.89 5.83 -6.05
CA LEU A 75 -10.06 5.89 -7.49
C LEU A 75 -10.58 4.59 -8.08
N ALA A 76 -9.92 3.48 -7.80
CA ALA A 76 -10.27 2.23 -8.48
C ALA A 76 -9.83 1.01 -7.69
N VAL A 77 -10.56 -0.09 -7.90
CA VAL A 77 -10.18 -1.42 -7.47
C VAL A 77 -10.19 -2.29 -8.72
N LEU A 78 -9.08 -2.93 -9.00
CA LEU A 78 -8.95 -3.85 -10.13
C LEU A 78 -8.81 -5.25 -9.55
N ARG A 79 -9.83 -6.07 -9.73
CA ARG A 79 -9.90 -7.39 -9.10
C ARG A 79 -9.48 -8.47 -10.08
N ARG A 80 -8.66 -9.38 -9.58
CA ARG A 80 -8.26 -10.59 -10.28
C ARG A 80 -8.54 -11.77 -9.35
N PRO A 81 -8.55 -13.00 -9.85
CA PRO A 81 -8.78 -14.13 -8.93
C PRO A 81 -7.79 -14.19 -7.77
N ASP A 82 -6.53 -13.88 -8.01
CA ASP A 82 -5.46 -14.06 -7.02
C ASP A 82 -4.99 -12.78 -6.35
N SER A 83 -5.51 -11.61 -6.76
CA SER A 83 -5.00 -10.35 -6.25
C SER A 83 -5.97 -9.21 -6.53
N ALA A 84 -5.71 -8.07 -5.92
CA ALA A 84 -6.44 -6.85 -6.24
C ALA A 84 -5.48 -5.68 -6.21
N SER A 85 -5.57 -4.84 -7.25
CA SER A 85 -4.87 -3.55 -7.25
C SER A 85 -5.81 -2.50 -6.73
N VAL A 86 -5.37 -1.72 -5.77
CA VAL A 86 -6.19 -0.67 -5.16
C VAL A 86 -5.46 0.66 -5.35
N ILE A 87 -6.18 1.64 -5.87
CA ILE A 87 -5.57 2.88 -6.35
C ILE A 87 -6.30 4.08 -5.76
N TRP A 88 -5.51 5.01 -5.24
CA TRP A 88 -6.02 6.29 -4.70
C TRP A 88 -5.35 7.45 -5.41
N LYS A 89 -6.03 8.60 -5.39
CA LYS A 89 -5.43 9.88 -5.68
C LYS A 89 -4.82 10.39 -4.39
N GLN A 90 -3.54 10.72 -4.39
CA GLN A 90 -2.80 11.13 -3.21
C GLN A 90 -2.38 12.59 -3.32
N PHE A 91 -2.57 13.34 -2.25
CA PHE A 91 -2.13 14.74 -2.15
C PHE A 91 -0.96 14.82 -1.20
N CYS A 92 -0.05 15.77 -1.46
CA CYS A 92 1.18 15.94 -0.69
C CYS A 92 1.32 17.37 -0.20
N SER A 93 2.04 17.55 0.92
CA SER A 93 2.07 18.85 1.62
C SER A 93 2.88 19.93 0.92
N GLU A 94 3.95 19.55 0.20
CA GLU A 94 4.90 20.52 -0.34
C GLU A 94 4.84 20.69 -1.85
N VAL A 95 3.92 20.01 -2.52
CA VAL A 95 3.75 20.13 -3.97
C VAL A 95 2.28 20.17 -4.31
N ASN A 96 1.95 20.86 -5.37
CA ASN A 96 0.62 20.85 -5.94
C ASN A 96 0.50 19.65 -6.87
N GLY A 97 -0.73 19.22 -7.10
CA GLY A 97 -0.99 18.18 -8.07
C GLY A 97 -1.57 16.94 -7.44
N GLU A 98 -1.89 16.01 -8.30
CA GLU A 98 -2.54 14.75 -7.94
C GLU A 98 -1.59 13.62 -8.26
N TYR A 99 -1.32 12.81 -7.26
CA TYR A 99 -0.36 11.70 -7.38
C TYR A 99 -1.09 10.39 -7.18
N VAL A 100 -0.43 9.30 -7.51
CA VAL A 100 -1.02 7.96 -7.39
C VAL A 100 -0.45 7.27 -6.17
N ALA A 101 -1.33 6.70 -5.34
CA ALA A 101 -0.92 5.74 -4.33
C ALA A 101 -1.57 4.42 -4.70
N GLU A 102 -0.79 3.36 -4.75
CA GLU A 102 -1.33 2.05 -5.11
C GLU A 102 -0.72 0.94 -4.27
N ILE A 103 -1.52 -0.09 -4.03
CA ILE A 103 -1.04 -1.33 -3.46
C ILE A 103 -1.63 -2.49 -4.25
N VAL A 104 -0.92 -3.62 -4.22
CA VAL A 104 -1.46 -4.88 -4.71
C VAL A 104 -1.63 -5.79 -3.51
N LEU A 105 -2.87 -6.24 -3.29
CA LEU A 105 -3.21 -7.16 -2.21
C LEU A 105 -3.22 -8.58 -2.72
N VAL A 106 -2.68 -9.48 -1.90
CA VAL A 106 -2.80 -10.92 -2.10
C VAL A 106 -3.26 -11.54 -0.78
N TYR A 107 -3.68 -12.80 -0.83
CA TYR A 107 -4.09 -13.52 0.37
C TYR A 107 -3.18 -14.72 0.55
N GLN A 108 -2.36 -14.70 1.59
CA GLN A 108 -1.39 -15.74 1.88
C GLN A 108 -1.31 -15.92 3.39
N ASN A 109 -1.06 -17.13 3.83
CA ASN A 109 -0.89 -17.43 5.25
C ASN A 109 -2.11 -16.98 6.08
N ASN A 110 -3.29 -17.13 5.51
CA ASN A 110 -4.57 -16.79 6.15
C ASN A 110 -4.74 -15.31 6.45
N ARG A 111 -4.07 -14.43 5.68
CA ARG A 111 -4.22 -12.99 5.87
C ARG A 111 -3.97 -12.23 4.57
N TYR A 112 -4.44 -11.00 4.53
CA TYR A 112 -4.21 -10.12 3.40
C TYR A 112 -2.85 -9.48 3.54
N LEU A 113 -2.06 -9.55 2.48
CA LEU A 113 -0.69 -9.03 2.45
C LEU A 113 -0.50 -8.13 1.25
N VAL A 114 0.47 -7.24 1.35
CA VAL A 114 0.86 -6.32 0.29
C VAL A 114 2.02 -6.92 -0.49
N ASP A 115 1.82 -7.10 -1.79
CA ASP A 115 2.85 -7.60 -2.67
C ASP A 115 3.53 -6.50 -3.46
N HIS A 116 2.98 -5.29 -3.44
CA HIS A 116 3.51 -4.12 -4.13
C HIS A 116 2.88 -2.88 -3.50
N ALA A 117 3.66 -1.84 -3.32
CA ALA A 117 3.17 -0.54 -2.86
C ALA A 117 4.02 0.56 -3.48
N MET A 118 3.37 1.63 -3.92
CA MET A 118 4.08 2.74 -4.55
C MET A 118 3.24 4.01 -4.48
N VAL A 119 3.92 5.14 -4.35
CA VAL A 119 3.32 6.47 -4.50
C VAL A 119 4.12 7.21 -5.56
N PHE A 120 3.45 7.75 -6.55
CA PHE A 120 4.17 8.43 -7.65
C PHE A 120 3.27 9.43 -8.37
#